data_ed48832395b27a610963219e7fef591c
#
_entry.id   ed48832395b27a610963219e7fef591c
#
_cell.length_a   1.000
_cell.length_b   1.000
_cell.length_c   1.000
_cell.angle_alpha   90.00
_cell.angle_beta   90.00
_cell.angle_gamma   90.00
#
_symmetry.space_group_name_H-M   'P 1'
#
loop_
_entity.id
_entity.type
_entity.pdbx_description
1 polymer ?
#
loop_
_entity_poly.entity_id
_entity_poly.type
_entity_poly.pdbx_seq_one_letter_code
_entity_poly.pdbx_strand_id
1 'polypeptide(L)'
;MFCEKCGCQLADDATVCTNCGAPTQTQQNTAPGNDAGAQNAYSAQQPNGAYQPPVQTAYPQNPVAARYNTLFSDALFLVACICVSVGAVFSVFSGSWNILSILFTIFMWLIYASAKNGSISSKYMRCVSGTVYAMRICLWVAIGIFGLCALICLFIPGVFANLLSEYNAFSSFEYGFAALSLSSVLGFVLCFILLIVVAVLIVLNILFYGPLHKLAKGLYTAVDTGVEQLPNIGAIKTWALVIGILCGVGALISISNGFLSFVASGAEAAVYIVISVWLNKHFVRVA
;
A
#
# COMPACT_ATOMS: atom_id res chain seq x y z
N MET A 1 11.16 -24.03 29.88
CA MET A 1 12.12 -22.92 29.73
C MET A 1 11.89 -22.17 28.43
N PHE A 2 12.50 -20.97 28.22
CA PHE A 2 12.37 -20.22 26.98
C PHE A 2 13.71 -20.17 26.25
N CYS A 3 13.67 -20.22 24.93
CA CYS A 3 14.85 -20.10 24.08
C CYS A 3 15.40 -18.65 24.11
N GLU A 4 16.65 -18.46 24.55
CA GLU A 4 17.28 -17.13 24.61
C GLU A 4 17.43 -16.47 23.26
N LYS A 5 17.47 -17.26 22.16
CA LYS A 5 17.68 -16.74 20.82
C LYS A 5 16.39 -16.30 20.12
N CYS A 6 15.25 -16.94 20.38
CA CYS A 6 14.00 -16.65 19.69
C CYS A 6 12.78 -16.44 20.60
N GLY A 7 12.92 -16.62 21.91
CA GLY A 7 11.86 -16.46 22.90
C GLY A 7 10.79 -17.56 22.90
N CYS A 8 10.91 -18.62 22.10
CA CYS A 8 9.97 -19.71 22.08
C CYS A 8 10.02 -20.54 23.38
N GLN A 9 8.86 -20.98 23.81
CA GLN A 9 8.75 -21.93 24.96
C GLN A 9 9.28 -23.30 24.55
N LEU A 10 10.18 -23.84 25.34
CA LEU A 10 10.83 -25.15 25.15
C LEU A 10 10.35 -26.13 26.21
N ALA A 11 10.31 -27.41 25.86
CA ALA A 11 10.21 -28.48 26.87
C ALA A 11 11.44 -28.45 27.77
N ASP A 12 11.30 -28.88 29.02
CA ASP A 12 12.36 -28.74 30.02
C ASP A 12 13.59 -29.65 29.73
N ASP A 13 13.43 -30.64 28.86
CA ASP A 13 14.43 -31.60 28.40
C ASP A 13 14.96 -31.31 26.97
N ALA A 14 14.51 -30.23 26.33
CA ALA A 14 14.89 -29.94 24.97
C ALA A 14 16.37 -29.54 24.87
N THR A 15 17.17 -30.31 24.14
CA THR A 15 18.57 -30.01 23.84
C THR A 15 18.78 -29.03 22.70
N VAL A 16 17.75 -28.85 21.88
CA VAL A 16 17.73 -27.95 20.72
C VAL A 16 16.37 -27.28 20.61
N CYS A 17 16.34 -25.99 20.32
CA CYS A 17 15.09 -25.27 20.09
C CYS A 17 14.43 -25.74 18.79
N THR A 18 13.20 -26.26 18.89
CA THR A 18 12.44 -26.74 17.71
C THR A 18 12.03 -25.63 16.76
N ASN A 19 12.04 -24.37 17.21
CA ASN A 19 11.65 -23.21 16.38
C ASN A 19 12.83 -22.54 15.66
N CYS A 20 14.01 -22.46 16.29
CA CYS A 20 15.16 -21.76 15.71
C CYS A 20 16.42 -22.60 15.58
N GLY A 21 16.40 -23.89 15.98
CA GLY A 21 17.54 -24.81 15.90
C GLY A 21 18.71 -24.45 16.84
N ALA A 22 18.56 -23.47 17.72
CA ALA A 22 19.62 -23.10 18.64
C ALA A 22 19.79 -24.16 19.73
N PRO A 23 21.04 -24.57 20.09
CA PRO A 23 21.27 -25.47 21.19
C PRO A 23 20.85 -24.80 22.53
N THR A 24 20.17 -25.55 23.38
CA THR A 24 19.77 -25.09 24.70
C THR A 24 20.91 -25.39 25.68
N GLN A 25 21.30 -24.44 26.51
CA GLN A 25 22.45 -24.52 27.42
C GLN A 25 22.20 -25.42 28.65
N THR A 26 21.48 -26.53 28.49
CA THR A 26 21.15 -27.41 29.63
C THR A 26 22.16 -28.54 29.87
N GLN A 27 23.41 -28.43 29.38
CA GLN A 27 24.46 -29.40 29.75
C GLN A 27 25.81 -28.72 30.00
N GLN A 28 25.93 -28.05 31.12
CA GLN A 28 27.22 -27.88 31.78
C GLN A 28 27.00 -27.69 33.29
N ASN A 29 26.69 -28.78 34.00
CA ASN A 29 27.02 -28.93 35.42
C ASN A 29 26.81 -30.37 35.83
N THR A 30 27.79 -31.21 35.53
CA THR A 30 28.14 -32.37 36.35
C THR A 30 29.61 -32.67 36.11
N ALA A 31 30.44 -32.08 36.94
CA ALA A 31 31.67 -32.74 37.35
C ALA A 31 31.38 -33.40 38.70
N PRO A 32 31.89 -34.60 38.98
CA PRO A 32 33.10 -34.60 39.77
C PRO A 32 34.09 -35.74 39.43
N GLY A 33 35.34 -35.51 39.78
CA GLY A 33 36.24 -36.56 40.29
C GLY A 33 37.33 -37.01 39.33
N ASN A 34 38.52 -36.55 39.69
CA ASN A 34 39.83 -37.25 39.80
C ASN A 34 40.08 -38.46 38.88
N ASP A 35 41.09 -38.41 38.03
CA ASP A 35 42.41 -38.99 38.39
C ASP A 35 43.42 -38.84 37.25
N ALA A 36 44.60 -38.46 37.68
CA ALA A 36 45.95 -38.70 37.23
C ALA A 36 46.27 -39.25 35.85
N GLY A 37 47.19 -38.57 35.19
CA GLY A 37 48.32 -39.22 34.55
C GLY A 37 48.24 -39.44 33.05
N ALA A 38 48.91 -38.60 32.32
CA ALA A 38 49.97 -38.96 31.36
C ALA A 38 50.28 -37.78 30.41
N GLN A 39 51.47 -37.29 30.58
CA GLN A 39 52.17 -36.53 29.52
C GLN A 39 52.26 -37.37 28.26
N ASN A 40 51.98 -36.83 27.09
CA ASN A 40 52.98 -36.73 26.03
C ASN A 40 52.41 -36.26 24.69
N ALA A 41 53.32 -35.55 24.05
CA ALA A 41 53.52 -35.40 22.62
C ALA A 41 52.76 -34.26 21.95
N TYR A 42 53.53 -33.16 21.88
CA TYR A 42 53.52 -32.23 20.75
C TYR A 42 53.45 -32.99 19.42
N SER A 43 52.44 -32.72 18.66
CA SER A 43 52.52 -32.82 17.23
C SER A 43 51.75 -31.65 16.66
N ALA A 44 52.56 -30.64 16.26
CA ALA A 44 52.11 -29.60 15.37
C ALA A 44 51.73 -30.21 14.06
N GLN A 45 50.47 -30.25 13.77
CA GLN A 45 49.95 -30.42 12.44
C GLN A 45 48.81 -29.43 12.24
N GLN A 46 49.19 -28.30 11.71
CA GLN A 46 48.29 -27.27 11.23
C GLN A 46 47.76 -27.77 9.88
N PRO A 47 46.50 -28.16 9.74
CA PRO A 47 45.88 -28.22 8.45
C PRO A 47 45.38 -26.81 8.14
N ASN A 48 45.87 -26.25 7.04
CA ASN A 48 45.25 -25.17 6.33
C ASN A 48 43.82 -25.56 5.94
N GLY A 49 42.93 -25.59 6.90
CA GLY A 49 41.51 -25.62 6.68
C GLY A 49 41.09 -24.18 6.35
N ALA A 50 40.95 -23.89 5.07
CA ALA A 50 40.24 -22.70 4.63
C ALA A 50 38.95 -22.60 5.49
N TYR A 51 38.83 -21.51 6.22
CA TYR A 51 37.62 -21.18 6.98
C TYR A 51 36.47 -21.14 5.97
N GLN A 52 35.80 -22.27 5.79
CA GLN A 52 34.52 -22.28 5.10
C GLN A 52 33.55 -21.57 6.03
N PRO A 53 33.06 -20.39 5.66
CA PRO A 53 31.98 -19.77 6.44
C PRO A 53 30.88 -20.82 6.56
N PRO A 54 30.25 -20.96 7.75
CA PRO A 54 29.19 -21.94 7.95
C PRO A 54 28.21 -21.78 6.80
N VAL A 55 28.03 -22.89 6.04
CA VAL A 55 27.01 -22.96 5.01
C VAL A 55 25.73 -22.57 5.72
N GLN A 56 25.23 -21.39 5.43
CA GLN A 56 23.92 -20.96 5.91
C GLN A 56 22.95 -22.00 5.34
N THR A 57 22.62 -22.99 6.12
CA THR A 57 21.52 -23.90 5.83
C THR A 57 20.34 -23.02 5.56
N ALA A 58 19.99 -22.87 4.29
CA ALA A 58 18.84 -22.09 3.88
C ALA A 58 17.66 -22.61 4.69
N TYR A 59 17.17 -21.80 5.62
CA TYR A 59 15.94 -22.11 6.34
C TYR A 59 14.92 -22.52 5.29
N PRO A 60 14.10 -23.57 5.52
CA PRO A 60 13.07 -23.94 4.57
C PRO A 60 12.22 -22.71 4.32
N GLN A 61 12.45 -22.09 3.17
CA GLN A 61 11.74 -20.86 2.82
C GLN A 61 10.27 -21.24 2.70
N ASN A 62 9.43 -20.51 3.40
CA ASN A 62 7.99 -20.63 3.25
C ASN A 62 7.67 -20.61 1.74
N PRO A 63 7.07 -21.69 1.18
CA PRO A 63 6.83 -21.80 -0.27
C PRO A 63 6.03 -20.62 -0.83
N VAL A 64 5.19 -20.00 0.01
CA VAL A 64 4.45 -18.79 -0.34
C VAL A 64 5.40 -17.60 -0.47
N ALA A 65 6.38 -17.44 0.42
CA ALA A 65 7.37 -16.38 0.33
C ALA A 65 8.25 -16.53 -0.94
N ALA A 66 8.65 -17.76 -1.28
CA ALA A 66 9.39 -18.05 -2.52
C ALA A 66 8.57 -17.68 -3.76
N ARG A 67 7.28 -18.03 -3.80
CA ARG A 67 6.36 -17.64 -4.87
C ARG A 67 6.24 -16.11 -4.99
N TYR A 68 6.14 -15.39 -3.86
CA TYR A 68 6.02 -13.93 -3.87
C TYR A 68 7.31 -13.23 -4.27
N ASN A 69 8.48 -13.80 -3.99
CA ASN A 69 9.73 -13.30 -4.54
C ASN A 69 9.69 -13.27 -6.08
N THR A 70 9.19 -14.33 -6.73
CA THR A 70 9.07 -14.35 -8.20
C THR A 70 7.99 -13.40 -8.71
N LEU A 71 6.88 -13.28 -8.00
CA LEU A 71 5.77 -12.39 -8.34
C LEU A 71 6.16 -10.90 -8.34
N PHE A 72 6.83 -10.46 -7.27
CA PHE A 72 7.20 -9.06 -7.09
C PHE A 72 8.53 -8.69 -7.77
N SER A 73 9.34 -9.66 -8.21
CA SER A 73 10.52 -9.41 -9.06
C SER A 73 10.20 -9.40 -10.56
N ASP A 74 8.93 -9.59 -10.96
CA ASP A 74 8.51 -9.59 -12.36
C ASP A 74 8.67 -8.21 -13.03
N ALA A 75 8.95 -8.22 -14.33
CA ALA A 75 9.12 -7.01 -15.13
C ALA A 75 7.90 -6.07 -15.10
N LEU A 76 6.68 -6.63 -15.06
CA LEU A 76 5.45 -5.82 -14.94
C LEU A 76 5.37 -5.06 -13.62
N PHE A 77 5.83 -5.68 -12.51
CA PHE A 77 5.88 -5.00 -11.23
C PHE A 77 6.93 -3.88 -11.23
N LEU A 78 8.09 -4.10 -11.87
CA LEU A 78 9.09 -3.07 -12.09
C LEU A 78 8.51 -1.87 -12.88
N VAL A 79 7.79 -2.14 -13.97
CA VAL A 79 7.12 -1.08 -14.75
C VAL A 79 6.13 -0.30 -13.89
N ALA A 80 5.35 -0.98 -13.04
CA ALA A 80 4.47 -0.31 -12.09
C ALA A 80 5.25 0.61 -11.13
N CYS A 81 6.38 0.16 -10.58
CA CYS A 81 7.24 0.99 -9.72
C CYS A 81 7.76 2.23 -10.45
N ILE A 82 8.18 2.10 -11.71
CA ILE A 82 8.63 3.23 -12.54
C ILE A 82 7.48 4.21 -12.78
N CYS A 83 6.30 3.74 -13.18
CA CYS A 83 5.13 4.58 -13.43
C CYS A 83 4.70 5.35 -12.16
N VAL A 84 4.66 4.68 -10.99
CA VAL A 84 4.35 5.35 -9.71
C VAL A 84 5.39 6.43 -9.40
N SER A 85 6.68 6.16 -9.65
CA SER A 85 7.76 7.13 -9.42
C SER A 85 7.62 8.35 -10.31
N VAL A 86 7.35 8.14 -11.60
CA VAL A 86 7.11 9.22 -12.56
C VAL A 86 5.91 10.06 -12.11
N GLY A 87 4.78 9.43 -11.78
CA GLY A 87 3.60 10.13 -11.28
C GLY A 87 3.89 10.95 -10.03
N ALA A 88 4.59 10.39 -9.03
CA ALA A 88 4.94 11.09 -7.81
C ALA A 88 5.87 12.30 -8.05
N VAL A 89 6.90 12.14 -8.88
CA VAL A 89 7.84 13.23 -9.22
C VAL A 89 7.14 14.36 -9.93
N PHE A 90 6.35 14.06 -10.98
CA PHE A 90 5.64 15.09 -11.73
C PHE A 90 4.51 15.75 -10.94
N SER A 91 3.86 15.04 -10.01
CA SER A 91 2.89 15.62 -9.06
C SER A 91 3.54 16.66 -8.15
N VAL A 92 4.75 16.39 -7.65
CA VAL A 92 5.51 17.37 -6.84
C VAL A 92 5.83 18.62 -7.66
N PHE A 93 6.30 18.46 -8.89
CA PHE A 93 6.60 19.60 -9.79
C PHE A 93 5.37 20.40 -10.21
N SER A 94 4.18 19.77 -10.27
CA SER A 94 2.91 20.46 -10.52
C SER A 94 2.34 21.17 -9.27
N GLY A 95 3.03 21.13 -8.14
CA GLY A 95 2.62 21.76 -6.89
C GLY A 95 1.64 20.94 -6.04
N SER A 96 1.30 19.72 -6.45
CA SER A 96 0.42 18.84 -5.68
C SER A 96 1.22 17.87 -4.81
N TRP A 97 1.50 18.27 -3.57
CA TRP A 97 2.26 17.47 -2.61
C TRP A 97 1.39 16.38 -1.99
N ASN A 98 1.53 15.17 -2.47
CA ASN A 98 0.85 14.00 -1.91
C ASN A 98 1.85 13.09 -1.19
N ILE A 99 2.02 13.29 0.12
CA ILE A 99 2.94 12.52 0.96
C ILE A 99 2.65 11.02 0.90
N LEU A 100 1.36 10.62 0.84
CA LEU A 100 0.97 9.22 0.77
C LEU A 100 1.42 8.56 -0.54
N SER A 101 1.39 9.29 -1.67
CA SER A 101 1.89 8.81 -2.96
C SER A 101 3.39 8.59 -2.93
N ILE A 102 4.14 9.50 -2.31
CA ILE A 102 5.60 9.39 -2.15
C ILE A 102 5.94 8.17 -1.27
N LEU A 103 5.27 8.01 -0.12
CA LEU A 103 5.47 6.86 0.76
C LEU A 103 5.13 5.55 0.06
N PHE A 104 4.02 5.51 -0.68
CA PHE A 104 3.62 4.34 -1.46
C PHE A 104 4.69 3.97 -2.49
N THR A 105 5.25 4.95 -3.19
CA THR A 105 6.35 4.77 -4.16
C THR A 105 7.58 4.14 -3.49
N ILE A 106 8.01 4.68 -2.36
CA ILE A 106 9.17 4.16 -1.61
C ILE A 106 8.95 2.70 -1.22
N PHE A 107 7.79 2.37 -0.66
CA PHE A 107 7.50 1.00 -0.23
C PHE A 107 7.38 0.03 -1.41
N MET A 108 6.84 0.45 -2.55
CA MET A 108 6.82 -0.38 -3.77
C MET A 108 8.24 -0.75 -4.22
N TRP A 109 9.18 0.21 -4.22
CA TRP A 109 10.59 -0.05 -4.53
C TRP A 109 11.26 -0.97 -3.50
N LEU A 110 10.97 -0.82 -2.20
CA LEU A 110 11.51 -1.68 -1.16
C LEU A 110 11.01 -3.13 -1.29
N ILE A 111 9.74 -3.32 -1.68
CA ILE A 111 9.19 -4.65 -1.97
C ILE A 111 9.90 -5.25 -3.19
N TYR A 112 10.04 -4.49 -4.28
CA TYR A 112 10.73 -4.96 -5.48
C TYR A 112 12.19 -5.36 -5.18
N ALA A 113 12.93 -4.51 -4.49
CA ALA A 113 14.33 -4.77 -4.11
C ALA A 113 14.47 -6.01 -3.22
N SER A 114 13.60 -6.17 -2.21
CA SER A 114 13.63 -7.33 -1.33
C SER A 114 13.23 -8.61 -2.06
N ALA A 115 12.27 -8.56 -2.97
CA ALA A 115 11.87 -9.69 -3.80
C ALA A 115 12.98 -10.12 -4.76
N LYS A 116 13.66 -9.16 -5.39
CA LYS A 116 14.81 -9.43 -6.28
C LYS A 116 15.97 -10.07 -5.54
N ASN A 117 16.17 -9.74 -4.28
CA ASN A 117 17.20 -10.34 -3.42
C ASN A 117 16.74 -11.69 -2.79
N GLY A 118 15.58 -12.20 -3.17
CA GLY A 118 15.05 -13.48 -2.67
C GLY A 118 14.62 -13.46 -1.20
N SER A 119 14.53 -12.29 -0.57
CA SER A 119 14.24 -12.11 0.85
C SER A 119 13.06 -11.16 1.07
N ILE A 120 11.89 -11.51 0.51
CA ILE A 120 10.72 -10.67 0.65
C ILE A 120 10.35 -10.47 2.12
N SER A 121 10.18 -9.22 2.53
CA SER A 121 9.86 -8.86 3.91
C SER A 121 8.38 -8.48 4.05
N SER A 122 7.67 -9.16 4.93
CA SER A 122 6.30 -8.83 5.31
C SER A 122 6.17 -7.42 5.89
N LYS A 123 7.26 -6.88 6.47
CA LYS A 123 7.28 -5.52 7.03
C LYS A 123 6.95 -4.46 5.98
N TYR A 124 7.57 -4.54 4.79
CA TYR A 124 7.30 -3.58 3.70
C TYR A 124 5.89 -3.72 3.14
N MET A 125 5.39 -4.96 3.01
CA MET A 125 4.00 -5.20 2.60
C MET A 125 3.00 -4.67 3.63
N ARG A 126 3.31 -4.79 4.93
CA ARG A 126 2.49 -4.21 6.00
C ARG A 126 2.46 -2.69 5.91
N CYS A 127 3.59 -2.04 5.59
CA CYS A 127 3.65 -0.60 5.34
C CYS A 127 2.79 -0.19 4.14
N VAL A 128 2.83 -0.93 3.03
CA VAL A 128 1.93 -0.69 1.87
C VAL A 128 0.46 -0.84 2.27
N SER A 129 0.11 -1.88 3.02
CA SER A 129 -1.26 -2.03 3.54
C SER A 129 -1.67 -0.85 4.42
N GLY A 130 -0.75 -0.31 5.23
CA GLY A 130 -0.96 0.89 6.05
C GLY A 130 -1.18 2.15 5.21
N THR A 131 -0.40 2.35 4.14
CA THR A 131 -0.58 3.50 3.23
C THR A 131 -1.90 3.42 2.47
N VAL A 132 -2.30 2.24 1.99
CA VAL A 132 -3.62 2.03 1.36
C VAL A 132 -4.76 2.30 2.34
N TYR A 133 -4.59 1.89 3.60
CA TYR A 133 -5.58 2.19 4.65
C TYR A 133 -5.67 3.68 4.94
N ALA A 134 -4.54 4.38 5.03
CA ALA A 134 -4.50 5.84 5.20
C ALA A 134 -5.17 6.57 4.02
N MET A 135 -4.90 6.16 2.78
CA MET A 135 -5.59 6.69 1.58
C MET A 135 -7.12 6.51 1.69
N ARG A 136 -7.55 5.36 2.17
CA ARG A 136 -8.98 5.08 2.40
C ARG A 136 -9.61 6.00 3.45
N ILE A 137 -8.90 6.29 4.54
CA ILE A 137 -9.36 7.25 5.55
C ILE A 137 -9.45 8.66 4.94
N CYS A 138 -8.42 9.11 4.22
CA CYS A 138 -8.44 10.41 3.53
C CYS A 138 -9.63 10.53 2.58
N LEU A 139 -9.99 9.44 1.89
CA LEU A 139 -11.15 9.41 1.01
C LEU A 139 -12.47 9.56 1.79
N TRP A 140 -12.62 8.94 2.97
CA TRP A 140 -13.78 9.14 3.84
C TRP A 140 -13.87 10.58 4.36
N VAL A 141 -12.73 11.18 4.71
CA VAL A 141 -12.67 12.59 5.11
C VAL A 141 -13.10 13.50 3.94
N ALA A 142 -12.60 13.23 2.73
CA ALA A 142 -13.00 13.97 1.53
C ALA A 142 -14.51 13.85 1.25
N ILE A 143 -15.09 12.64 1.37
CA ILE A 143 -16.53 12.41 1.25
C ILE A 143 -17.30 13.28 2.26
N GLY A 144 -16.85 13.34 3.52
CA GLY A 144 -17.46 14.18 4.55
C GLY A 144 -17.39 15.67 4.22
N ILE A 145 -16.23 16.16 3.76
CA ILE A 145 -16.04 17.56 3.38
C ILE A 145 -16.91 17.94 2.18
N PHE A 146 -16.87 17.15 1.09
CA PHE A 146 -17.69 17.43 -0.09
C PHE A 146 -19.18 17.32 0.18
N GLY A 147 -19.60 16.37 1.04
CA GLY A 147 -20.98 16.24 1.48
C GLY A 147 -21.43 17.48 2.28
N LEU A 148 -20.59 17.98 3.20
CA LEU A 148 -20.86 19.21 3.93
C LEU A 148 -20.92 20.41 3.00
N CYS A 149 -19.99 20.53 2.04
CA CYS A 149 -20.04 21.59 1.05
C CYS A 149 -21.32 21.55 0.18
N ALA A 150 -21.76 20.36 -0.20
CA ALA A 150 -23.03 20.20 -0.93
C ALA A 150 -24.22 20.69 -0.10
N LEU A 151 -24.27 20.35 1.21
CA LEU A 151 -25.30 20.86 2.10
C LEU A 151 -25.25 22.37 2.24
N ILE A 152 -24.07 22.97 2.40
CA ILE A 152 -23.89 24.42 2.46
C ILE A 152 -24.41 25.09 1.19
N CYS A 153 -24.10 24.52 0.00
CA CYS A 153 -24.60 25.04 -1.28
C CYS A 153 -26.13 25.05 -1.38
N LEU A 154 -26.84 24.17 -0.67
CA LEU A 154 -28.31 24.21 -0.61
C LEU A 154 -28.86 25.39 0.23
N PHE A 155 -28.12 25.80 1.27
CA PHE A 155 -28.55 26.87 2.17
C PHE A 155 -28.10 28.27 1.74
N ILE A 156 -26.99 28.38 0.98
CA ILE A 156 -26.45 29.67 0.49
C ILE A 156 -27.49 30.49 -0.26
N PRO A 157 -28.27 29.94 -1.22
CA PRO A 157 -29.27 30.73 -1.94
C PRO A 157 -30.33 31.34 -1.01
N GLY A 158 -30.76 30.60 0.04
CA GLY A 158 -31.72 31.11 1.03
C GLY A 158 -31.16 32.22 1.94
N VAL A 159 -29.91 32.06 2.38
CA VAL A 159 -29.22 33.07 3.18
C VAL A 159 -28.97 34.34 2.33
N PHE A 160 -28.56 34.17 1.09
CA PHE A 160 -28.32 35.29 0.18
C PHE A 160 -29.61 35.98 -0.22
N ALA A 161 -30.71 35.23 -0.39
CA ALA A 161 -32.04 35.80 -0.59
C ALA A 161 -32.50 36.66 0.56
N ASN A 162 -32.30 36.20 1.79
CA ASN A 162 -32.67 36.98 3.00
C ASN A 162 -31.81 38.24 3.14
N LEU A 163 -30.49 38.15 2.90
CA LEU A 163 -29.59 39.30 2.95
C LEU A 163 -29.92 40.34 1.85
N LEU A 164 -30.24 39.88 0.65
CA LEU A 164 -30.63 40.78 -0.47
C LEU A 164 -32.01 41.40 -0.22
N SER A 165 -32.94 40.69 0.39
CA SER A 165 -34.25 41.25 0.76
C SER A 165 -34.14 42.38 1.76
N GLU A 166 -33.23 42.29 2.74
CA GLU A 166 -32.90 43.36 3.67
C GLU A 166 -32.23 44.58 2.98
N TYR A 167 -31.34 44.30 1.96
CA TYR A 167 -30.63 45.35 1.25
C TYR A 167 -31.50 45.98 0.16
N ASN A 168 -32.37 45.23 -0.52
CA ASN A 168 -33.24 45.67 -1.63
C ASN A 168 -34.47 46.44 -1.16
N ALA A 169 -34.71 46.60 0.13
CA ALA A 169 -35.64 47.63 0.61
C ALA A 169 -35.23 49.04 0.16
N PHE A 170 -34.05 49.22 -0.44
CA PHE A 170 -33.45 50.49 -0.87
C PHE A 170 -33.11 50.66 -2.34
N SER A 171 -33.16 49.63 -3.20
CA SER A 171 -32.79 49.75 -4.60
C SER A 171 -33.65 48.91 -5.55
N SER A 172 -34.12 49.58 -6.60
CA SER A 172 -34.93 49.09 -7.72
C SER A 172 -34.99 47.57 -7.98
N PHE A 173 -36.22 47.07 -7.86
CA PHE A 173 -36.72 45.69 -7.81
C PHE A 173 -36.30 44.78 -9.01
N GLU A 174 -35.95 45.28 -10.18
CA GLU A 174 -35.71 44.46 -11.36
C GLU A 174 -34.34 43.74 -11.41
N TYR A 175 -33.28 44.36 -10.96
CA TYR A 175 -31.94 43.76 -10.95
C TYR A 175 -31.73 42.76 -9.85
N GLY A 176 -32.39 42.87 -8.70
CA GLY A 176 -32.30 41.99 -7.60
C GLY A 176 -32.89 40.59 -7.86
N PHE A 177 -34.03 40.56 -8.58
CA PHE A 177 -34.71 39.26 -8.86
C PHE A 177 -33.96 38.40 -9.88
N ALA A 178 -33.32 38.98 -10.89
CA ALA A 178 -32.47 38.27 -11.84
C ALA A 178 -31.21 37.71 -11.19
N ALA A 179 -30.57 38.44 -10.28
CA ALA A 179 -29.40 38.00 -9.55
C ALA A 179 -29.73 36.86 -8.54
N LEU A 180 -30.89 36.91 -7.89
CA LEU A 180 -31.39 35.89 -7.01
C LEU A 180 -31.70 34.59 -7.72
N SER A 181 -32.35 34.63 -8.88
CA SER A 181 -32.64 33.44 -9.68
C SER A 181 -31.37 32.80 -10.23
N LEU A 182 -30.40 33.59 -10.65
CA LEU A 182 -29.12 33.08 -11.16
C LEU A 182 -28.29 32.45 -10.05
N SER A 183 -28.22 33.05 -8.86
CA SER A 183 -27.45 32.52 -7.71
C SER A 183 -28.07 31.22 -7.18
N SER A 184 -29.38 31.10 -7.17
CA SER A 184 -30.05 29.86 -6.73
C SER A 184 -29.84 28.74 -7.75
N VAL A 185 -29.95 29.00 -9.05
CA VAL A 185 -29.66 28.01 -10.09
C VAL A 185 -28.20 27.55 -10.01
N LEU A 186 -27.25 28.47 -9.86
CA LEU A 186 -25.84 28.13 -9.71
C LEU A 186 -25.58 27.29 -8.46
N GLY A 187 -26.21 27.61 -7.32
CA GLY A 187 -26.11 26.83 -6.07
C GLY A 187 -26.64 25.41 -6.22
N PHE A 188 -27.78 25.22 -6.89
CA PHE A 188 -28.32 23.88 -7.18
C PHE A 188 -27.43 23.08 -8.12
N VAL A 189 -26.92 23.70 -9.19
CA VAL A 189 -26.01 23.05 -10.13
C VAL A 189 -24.73 22.61 -9.42
N LEU A 190 -24.14 23.48 -8.60
CA LEU A 190 -22.93 23.14 -7.83
C LEU A 190 -23.20 22.05 -6.82
N CYS A 191 -24.33 22.08 -6.10
CA CYS A 191 -24.74 21.03 -5.19
C CYS A 191 -24.87 19.68 -5.92
N PHE A 192 -25.53 19.66 -7.07
CA PHE A 192 -25.69 18.45 -7.88
C PHE A 192 -24.35 17.86 -8.33
N ILE A 193 -23.43 18.71 -8.79
CA ILE A 193 -22.06 18.29 -9.14
C ILE A 193 -21.34 17.68 -7.93
N LEU A 194 -21.40 18.34 -6.76
CA LEU A 194 -20.77 17.83 -5.54
C LEU A 194 -21.37 16.51 -5.10
N LEU A 195 -22.67 16.30 -5.21
CA LEU A 195 -23.32 15.03 -4.90
C LEU A 195 -22.87 13.90 -5.84
N ILE A 196 -22.68 14.19 -7.13
CA ILE A 196 -22.11 13.22 -8.08
C ILE A 196 -20.68 12.87 -7.65
N VAL A 197 -19.86 13.84 -7.31
CA VAL A 197 -18.49 13.61 -6.82
C VAL A 197 -18.50 12.72 -5.58
N VAL A 198 -19.34 13.02 -4.59
CA VAL A 198 -19.51 12.20 -3.36
C VAL A 198 -19.90 10.77 -3.72
N ALA A 199 -20.88 10.58 -4.60
CA ALA A 199 -21.30 9.24 -5.04
C ALA A 199 -20.14 8.46 -5.68
N VAL A 200 -19.38 9.09 -6.58
CA VAL A 200 -18.19 8.47 -7.20
C VAL A 200 -17.15 8.10 -6.15
N LEU A 201 -16.85 8.98 -5.20
CA LEU A 201 -15.88 8.70 -4.13
C LEU A 201 -16.32 7.53 -3.24
N ILE A 202 -17.62 7.43 -2.92
CA ILE A 202 -18.18 6.29 -2.15
C ILE A 202 -18.00 4.99 -2.95
N VAL A 203 -18.35 4.98 -4.22
CA VAL A 203 -18.20 3.81 -5.11
C VAL A 203 -16.73 3.37 -5.16
N LEU A 204 -15.80 4.29 -5.37
CA LEU A 204 -14.37 3.99 -5.38
C LEU A 204 -13.88 3.43 -4.03
N ASN A 205 -14.34 3.97 -2.91
CA ASN A 205 -13.97 3.47 -1.59
C ASN A 205 -14.42 2.03 -1.36
N ILE A 206 -15.66 1.71 -1.72
CA ILE A 206 -16.26 0.40 -1.47
C ILE A 206 -15.73 -0.64 -2.46
N LEU A 207 -15.67 -0.33 -3.75
CA LEU A 207 -15.41 -1.30 -4.80
C LEU A 207 -13.92 -1.47 -5.14
N PHE A 208 -13.10 -0.47 -4.86
CA PHE A 208 -11.67 -0.53 -5.15
C PHE A 208 -10.79 -0.51 -3.90
N TYR A 209 -10.80 0.58 -3.12
CA TYR A 209 -9.88 0.73 -1.99
C TYR A 209 -10.13 -0.26 -0.84
N GLY A 210 -11.39 -0.67 -0.63
CA GLY A 210 -11.74 -1.70 0.35
C GLY A 210 -11.13 -3.06 0.02
N PRO A 211 -11.40 -3.63 -1.16
CA PRO A 211 -10.78 -4.87 -1.63
C PRO A 211 -9.26 -4.77 -1.77
N LEU A 212 -8.72 -3.64 -2.25
CA LEU A 212 -7.28 -3.43 -2.36
C LEU A 212 -6.58 -3.50 -0.99
N HIS A 213 -7.16 -2.88 0.04
CA HIS A 213 -6.64 -3.00 1.40
C HIS A 213 -6.68 -4.45 1.92
N LYS A 214 -7.78 -5.18 1.65
CA LYS A 214 -7.89 -6.61 2.00
C LYS A 214 -6.84 -7.45 1.25
N LEU A 215 -6.58 -7.15 -0.03
CA LEU A 215 -5.53 -7.80 -0.81
C LEU A 215 -4.16 -7.54 -0.19
N ALA A 216 -3.81 -6.28 0.07
CA ALA A 216 -2.53 -5.93 0.68
C ALA A 216 -2.36 -6.61 2.05
N LYS A 217 -3.45 -6.69 2.85
CA LYS A 217 -3.46 -7.40 4.12
C LYS A 217 -3.25 -8.91 3.93
N GLY A 218 -3.93 -9.54 2.99
CA GLY A 218 -3.78 -10.97 2.67
C GLY A 218 -2.37 -11.32 2.24
N LEU A 219 -1.74 -10.46 1.43
CA LEU A 219 -0.38 -10.67 0.94
C LEU A 219 0.66 -10.73 2.07
N TYR A 220 0.67 -9.74 2.99
CA TYR A 220 1.64 -9.79 4.09
C TYR A 220 1.35 -10.91 5.09
N THR A 221 0.07 -11.21 5.33
CA THR A 221 -0.32 -12.33 6.19
C THR A 221 0.14 -13.67 5.59
N ALA A 222 0.00 -13.84 4.27
CA ALA A 222 0.45 -15.05 3.58
C ALA A 222 1.99 -15.23 3.66
N VAL A 223 2.76 -14.15 3.62
CA VAL A 223 4.22 -14.22 3.83
C VAL A 223 4.55 -14.59 5.28
N ASP A 224 3.81 -14.06 6.27
CA ASP A 224 4.05 -14.34 7.69
C ASP A 224 3.62 -15.76 8.11
N THR A 225 2.46 -16.20 7.64
CA THR A 225 1.82 -17.45 8.13
C THR A 225 1.97 -18.65 7.19
N GLY A 226 2.34 -18.40 5.91
CA GLY A 226 2.36 -19.42 4.87
C GLY A 226 0.97 -19.82 4.34
N VAL A 227 -0.10 -19.18 4.82
CA VAL A 227 -1.47 -19.46 4.40
C VAL A 227 -1.99 -18.32 3.52
N GLU A 228 -2.35 -18.62 2.30
CA GLU A 228 -2.83 -17.64 1.32
C GLU A 228 -4.36 -17.47 1.45
N GLN A 229 -4.79 -16.31 1.95
CA GLN A 229 -6.19 -15.92 2.03
C GLN A 229 -6.37 -14.60 1.27
N LEU A 230 -6.64 -14.70 -0.02
CA LEU A 230 -6.80 -13.53 -0.88
C LEU A 230 -8.28 -13.21 -1.14
N PRO A 231 -8.65 -11.93 -1.24
CA PRO A 231 -9.99 -11.52 -1.64
C PRO A 231 -10.25 -11.84 -3.13
N ASN A 232 -11.46 -11.53 -3.59
CA ASN A 232 -11.79 -11.67 -5.01
C ASN A 232 -10.91 -10.76 -5.89
N ILE A 233 -9.84 -11.32 -6.43
CA ILE A 233 -8.85 -10.61 -7.25
C ILE A 233 -9.45 -10.17 -8.59
N GLY A 234 -10.40 -10.94 -9.14
CA GLY A 234 -11.07 -10.59 -10.38
C GLY A 234 -11.77 -9.23 -10.31
N ALA A 235 -12.46 -8.95 -9.21
CA ALA A 235 -13.08 -7.65 -8.99
C ALA A 235 -12.04 -6.51 -8.91
N ILE A 236 -10.95 -6.71 -8.17
CA ILE A 236 -9.87 -5.71 -8.02
C ILE A 236 -9.24 -5.39 -9.38
N LYS A 237 -8.94 -6.44 -10.17
CA LYS A 237 -8.41 -6.32 -11.53
C LYS A 237 -9.32 -5.46 -12.42
N THR A 238 -10.61 -5.78 -12.45
CA THR A 238 -11.59 -5.08 -13.28
C THR A 238 -11.69 -3.61 -12.87
N TRP A 239 -11.78 -3.32 -11.57
CA TRP A 239 -11.84 -1.95 -11.08
C TRP A 239 -10.54 -1.18 -11.29
N ALA A 240 -9.36 -1.80 -11.16
CA ALA A 240 -8.09 -1.19 -11.53
C ALA A 240 -8.09 -0.78 -13.00
N LEU A 241 -8.56 -1.64 -13.91
CA LEU A 241 -8.65 -1.32 -15.33
C LEU A 241 -9.60 -0.14 -15.59
N VAL A 242 -10.80 -0.16 -15.00
CA VAL A 242 -11.78 0.93 -15.15
C VAL A 242 -11.21 2.26 -14.66
N ILE A 243 -10.57 2.28 -13.48
CA ILE A 243 -9.94 3.49 -12.94
C ILE A 243 -8.80 3.94 -13.86
N GLY A 244 -7.96 3.02 -14.35
CA GLY A 244 -6.89 3.35 -15.30
C GLY A 244 -7.39 4.01 -16.56
N ILE A 245 -8.51 3.54 -17.14
CA ILE A 245 -9.14 4.16 -18.31
C ILE A 245 -9.68 5.55 -17.95
N LEU A 246 -10.39 5.69 -16.83
CA LEU A 246 -10.93 6.99 -16.40
C LEU A 246 -9.82 8.02 -16.13
N CYS A 247 -8.73 7.61 -15.46
CA CYS A 247 -7.56 8.45 -15.26
C CYS A 247 -6.89 8.81 -16.59
N GLY A 248 -6.84 7.89 -17.56
CA GLY A 248 -6.33 8.15 -18.91
C GLY A 248 -7.14 9.22 -19.65
N VAL A 249 -8.47 9.15 -19.57
CA VAL A 249 -9.35 10.21 -20.11
C VAL A 249 -9.12 11.53 -19.37
N GLY A 250 -9.01 11.49 -18.04
CA GLY A 250 -8.66 12.65 -17.22
C GLY A 250 -7.32 13.28 -17.60
N ALA A 251 -6.31 12.44 -17.92
CA ALA A 251 -5.01 12.91 -18.39
C ALA A 251 -5.13 13.68 -19.71
N LEU A 252 -5.95 13.22 -20.65
CA LEU A 252 -6.20 13.95 -21.90
C LEU A 252 -6.82 15.33 -21.65
N ILE A 253 -7.76 15.40 -20.71
CA ILE A 253 -8.37 16.69 -20.32
C ILE A 253 -7.34 17.61 -19.64
N SER A 254 -6.39 17.04 -18.87
CA SER A 254 -5.38 17.80 -18.14
C SER A 254 -4.29 18.42 -19.05
N ILE A 255 -4.27 18.13 -20.34
CA ILE A 255 -3.36 18.77 -21.31
C ILE A 255 -3.52 20.29 -21.28
N SER A 256 -4.76 20.78 -21.12
CA SER A 256 -5.05 22.21 -21.00
C SER A 256 -4.42 22.87 -19.77
N ASN A 257 -4.13 22.09 -18.72
CA ASN A 257 -3.50 22.56 -17.49
C ASN A 257 -1.96 22.52 -17.53
N GLY A 258 -1.39 22.06 -18.66
CA GLY A 258 0.04 22.00 -18.90
C GLY A 258 0.61 20.58 -18.97
N PHE A 259 1.79 20.48 -19.61
CA PHE A 259 2.46 19.21 -19.88
C PHE A 259 2.76 18.39 -18.62
N LEU A 260 3.16 19.04 -17.53
CA LEU A 260 3.49 18.35 -16.26
C LEU A 260 2.27 17.61 -15.68
N SER A 261 1.09 18.28 -15.68
CA SER A 261 -0.17 17.69 -15.21
C SER A 261 -0.61 16.52 -16.08
N PHE A 262 -0.45 16.63 -17.40
CA PHE A 262 -0.72 15.54 -18.33
C PHE A 262 0.16 14.31 -18.03
N VAL A 263 1.47 14.50 -17.87
CA VAL A 263 2.40 13.39 -17.59
C VAL A 263 2.10 12.74 -16.23
N ALA A 264 1.83 13.54 -15.19
CA ALA A 264 1.47 13.02 -13.87
C ALA A 264 0.22 12.14 -13.94
N SER A 265 -0.87 12.65 -14.52
CA SER A 265 -2.13 11.90 -14.64
C SER A 265 -2.01 10.68 -15.57
N GLY A 266 -1.23 10.79 -16.65
CA GLY A 266 -0.93 9.68 -17.55
C GLY A 266 -0.14 8.56 -16.86
N ALA A 267 0.82 8.91 -16.04
CA ALA A 267 1.58 7.94 -15.24
C ALA A 267 0.69 7.22 -14.21
N GLU A 268 -0.22 7.93 -13.54
CA GLU A 268 -1.20 7.31 -12.64
C GLU A 268 -2.13 6.34 -13.39
N ALA A 269 -2.62 6.72 -14.57
CA ALA A 269 -3.42 5.83 -15.42
C ALA A 269 -2.65 4.55 -15.75
N ALA A 270 -1.38 4.68 -16.16
CA ALA A 270 -0.51 3.57 -16.50
C ALA A 270 -0.31 2.61 -15.33
N VAL A 271 -0.16 3.12 -14.10
CA VAL A 271 -0.04 2.28 -12.88
C VAL A 271 -1.22 1.34 -12.74
N TYR A 272 -2.45 1.86 -12.83
CA TYR A 272 -3.66 1.05 -12.67
C TYR A 272 -3.80 -0.01 -13.76
N ILE A 273 -3.48 0.35 -15.01
CA ILE A 273 -3.50 -0.59 -16.15
C ILE A 273 -2.46 -1.69 -15.95
N VAL A 274 -1.22 -1.34 -15.61
CA VAL A 274 -0.14 -2.30 -15.38
C VAL A 274 -0.45 -3.23 -14.20
N ILE A 275 -0.98 -2.71 -13.10
CA ILE A 275 -1.41 -3.52 -11.95
C ILE A 275 -2.54 -4.47 -12.37
N SER A 276 -3.51 -4.02 -13.18
CA SER A 276 -4.57 -4.88 -13.68
C SER A 276 -4.02 -6.04 -14.52
N VAL A 277 -3.08 -5.77 -15.43
CA VAL A 277 -2.41 -6.77 -16.27
C VAL A 277 -1.58 -7.73 -15.41
N TRP A 278 -0.85 -7.21 -14.44
CA TRP A 278 -0.04 -8.00 -13.51
C TRP A 278 -0.91 -8.95 -12.66
N LEU A 279 -2.01 -8.46 -12.10
CA LEU A 279 -2.98 -9.29 -11.37
C LEU A 279 -3.57 -10.39 -12.26
N ASN A 280 -3.88 -10.08 -13.51
CA ASN A 280 -4.40 -11.06 -14.46
C ASN A 280 -3.39 -12.16 -14.76
N LYS A 281 -2.11 -11.79 -14.97
CA LYS A 281 -1.02 -12.73 -15.27
C LYS A 281 -0.78 -13.74 -14.14
N HIS A 282 -0.79 -13.25 -12.89
CA HIS A 282 -0.27 -14.02 -11.78
C HIS A 282 -1.32 -14.68 -10.89
N PHE A 283 -2.55 -14.18 -10.87
CA PHE A 283 -3.59 -14.69 -9.98
C PHE A 283 -4.84 -15.23 -10.68
N VAL A 284 -5.14 -14.79 -11.91
CA VAL A 284 -6.36 -15.21 -12.62
C VAL A 284 -6.11 -16.40 -13.56
N ARG A 285 -4.87 -16.57 -14.06
CA ARG A 285 -4.54 -17.69 -14.94
C ARG A 285 -4.23 -19.02 -14.23
N VAL A 286 -4.25 -19.03 -12.92
CA VAL A 286 -3.96 -20.21 -12.08
C VAL A 286 -5.25 -20.86 -11.55
N ALA A 287 -6.40 -20.28 -11.83
CA ALA A 287 -7.72 -20.86 -11.60
C ALA A 287 -8.28 -21.46 -12.88
#